data_b60efe8d3a12c1d943d5110062258ea3
#
_entry.id   b60efe8d3a12c1d943d5110062258ea3
#
_cell.length_a   1.000
_cell.length_b   1.000
_cell.length_c   1.000
_cell.angle_alpha   90.00
_cell.angle_beta   90.00
_cell.angle_gamma   90.00
#
_symmetry.space_group_name_H-M   'P 1'
#
loop_
_entity.id
_entity.type
_entity.pdbx_description
1 polymer ?
#
loop_
_entity_poly.entity_id
_entity_poly.type
_entity_poly.pdbx_seq_one_letter_code
_entity_poly.pdbx_strand_id
1 'polypeptide(L)'
;IRRPPRSTPKPSSAASDVYKRQGIFMSFQYPIEIPGITTTNFIKTAINETRKAKGENDMPAKDMLKMLREKCDLLDIDQKFLSRSINEGFSGGEKKRNEIFQMAMLEPKLAILDETDSGLDIDALKIVANGVNKLKSEDNAVMVITHYQRLLDHIVPDYVHVLFDGKIVKSGGKELAFELEKKGYDWIKEEIK
;
A
#
# COMPACT_ATOMS: atom_id res chain seq x y z
N ILE A 1 42.00 -11.94 11.40
CA ILE A 1 40.98 -12.59 10.58
C ILE A 1 40.00 -11.48 10.13
N ARG A 2 40.13 -11.02 8.87
CA ARG A 2 39.20 -10.02 8.27
C ARG A 2 37.87 -10.73 7.99
N ARG A 3 36.77 -10.24 8.58
CA ARG A 3 35.41 -10.67 8.19
C ARG A 3 35.14 -10.23 6.74
N PRO A 4 34.61 -11.11 5.87
CA PRO A 4 34.22 -10.71 4.54
C PRO A 4 33.12 -9.65 4.63
N PRO A 5 33.05 -8.68 3.71
CA PRO A 5 31.99 -7.70 3.68
C PRO A 5 30.65 -8.43 3.48
N ARG A 6 29.69 -8.16 4.36
CA ARG A 6 28.29 -8.60 4.16
C ARG A 6 27.79 -7.92 2.87
N SER A 7 27.74 -8.67 1.79
CA SER A 7 26.97 -8.27 0.62
C SER A 7 25.50 -8.32 1.02
N THR A 8 24.90 -7.17 1.32
CA THR A 8 23.45 -7.05 1.28
C THR A 8 23.02 -7.40 -0.14
N PRO A 9 22.15 -8.39 -0.35
CA PRO A 9 21.62 -8.64 -1.67
C PRO A 9 20.94 -7.35 -2.14
N LYS A 10 21.46 -6.71 -3.19
CA LYS A 10 20.70 -5.70 -3.91
C LYS A 10 19.49 -6.45 -4.46
N PRO A 11 18.23 -6.03 -4.15
CA PRO A 11 17.08 -6.58 -4.86
C PRO A 11 17.39 -6.44 -6.33
N SER A 12 17.40 -7.56 -7.07
CA SER A 12 17.71 -7.48 -8.49
C SER A 12 16.67 -6.55 -9.10
N SER A 13 17.09 -5.54 -9.85
CA SER A 13 16.20 -4.64 -10.59
C SER A 13 15.19 -5.44 -11.43
N ALA A 14 15.59 -6.59 -11.94
CA ALA A 14 14.76 -7.52 -12.68
C ALA A 14 13.56 -8.08 -11.85
N ALA A 15 13.75 -8.45 -10.58
CA ALA A 15 12.64 -8.91 -9.74
C ALA A 15 11.66 -7.77 -9.43
N SER A 16 12.18 -6.57 -9.16
CA SER A 16 11.38 -5.37 -8.97
C SER A 16 10.56 -5.00 -10.23
N ASP A 17 11.10 -5.20 -11.42
CA ASP A 17 10.41 -4.91 -12.67
C ASP A 17 9.33 -5.95 -13.01
N VAL A 18 9.51 -7.20 -12.61
CA VAL A 18 8.55 -8.28 -12.88
C VAL A 18 7.24 -8.04 -12.14
N TYR A 19 7.25 -7.78 -10.84
CA TYR A 19 5.99 -7.61 -10.10
C TYR A 19 5.28 -6.29 -10.44
N LYS A 20 6.00 -5.21 -10.76
CA LYS A 20 5.39 -3.95 -11.23
C LYS A 20 4.65 -4.13 -12.54
N ARG A 21 5.18 -4.94 -13.46
CA ARG A 21 4.52 -5.27 -14.74
C ARG A 21 3.27 -6.15 -14.55
N GLN A 22 3.16 -6.85 -13.43
CA GLN A 22 2.03 -7.73 -13.12
C GLN A 22 0.84 -7.00 -12.48
N GLY A 23 0.95 -5.70 -12.22
CA GLY A 23 -0.11 -4.90 -11.59
C GLY A 23 -0.19 -5.13 -10.08
N ILE A 24 0.94 -5.37 -9.42
CA ILE A 24 1.05 -5.47 -7.98
C ILE A 24 1.56 -4.14 -7.42
N PHE A 25 0.89 -3.62 -6.42
CA PHE A 25 1.30 -2.46 -5.63
C PHE A 25 1.62 -2.90 -4.21
N MET A 26 2.65 -2.33 -3.61
CA MET A 26 3.00 -2.58 -2.21
C MET A 26 3.21 -1.25 -1.49
N SER A 27 2.42 -1.02 -0.43
CA SER A 27 2.63 0.03 0.55
C SER A 27 3.51 -0.53 1.67
N PHE A 28 4.66 0.08 1.88
CA PHE A 28 5.62 -0.35 2.89
C PHE A 28 5.27 0.20 4.27
N GLN A 29 5.66 -0.52 5.32
CA GLN A 29 5.53 -0.04 6.71
C GLN A 29 6.16 1.36 6.88
N TYR A 30 7.35 1.56 6.31
CA TYR A 30 8.06 2.84 6.29
C TYR A 30 8.25 3.35 4.87
N PRO A 31 7.41 4.32 4.41
CA PRO A 31 7.54 4.90 3.09
C PRO A 31 8.88 5.62 2.90
N ILE A 32 9.56 5.33 1.79
CA ILE A 32 10.87 5.91 1.47
C ILE A 32 10.70 7.37 1.04
N GLU A 33 11.61 8.24 1.48
CA GLU A 33 11.73 9.62 1.02
C GLU A 33 12.62 9.70 -0.23
N ILE A 34 12.19 10.48 -1.23
CA ILE A 34 12.96 10.71 -2.45
C ILE A 34 13.10 12.23 -2.64
N PRO A 35 14.14 12.86 -2.07
CA PRO A 35 14.35 14.29 -2.18
C PRO A 35 14.52 14.73 -3.63
N GLY A 36 13.97 15.89 -3.96
CA GLY A 36 14.11 16.50 -5.29
C GLY A 36 13.24 15.89 -6.39
N ILE A 37 12.52 14.79 -6.14
CA ILE A 37 11.59 14.20 -7.10
C ILE A 37 10.16 14.48 -6.64
N THR A 38 9.45 15.31 -7.40
CA THR A 38 8.05 15.64 -7.07
C THR A 38 7.14 14.44 -7.23
N THR A 39 6.05 14.43 -6.46
CA THR A 39 5.01 13.39 -6.56
C THR A 39 4.49 13.25 -8.00
N THR A 40 4.27 14.36 -8.70
CA THR A 40 3.86 14.35 -10.11
C THR A 40 4.87 13.63 -11.01
N ASN A 41 6.15 13.95 -10.91
CA ASN A 41 7.18 13.34 -11.75
C ASN A 41 7.35 11.85 -11.46
N PHE A 42 7.30 11.47 -10.20
CA PHE A 42 7.35 10.06 -9.79
C PHE A 42 6.19 9.26 -10.40
N ILE A 43 4.96 9.75 -10.24
CA ILE A 43 3.74 9.09 -10.76
C ILE A 43 3.79 9.01 -12.29
N LYS A 44 4.14 10.10 -12.97
CA LYS A 44 4.27 10.12 -14.42
C LYS A 44 5.24 9.04 -14.92
N THR A 45 6.41 8.96 -14.28
CA THR A 45 7.41 7.94 -14.63
C THR A 45 6.88 6.54 -14.39
N ALA A 46 6.26 6.28 -13.23
CA ALA A 46 5.73 4.96 -12.88
C ALA A 46 4.64 4.49 -13.85
N ILE A 47 3.71 5.39 -14.22
CA ILE A 47 2.64 5.07 -15.19
C ILE A 47 3.24 4.79 -16.56
N ASN A 48 4.14 5.63 -17.06
CA ASN A 48 4.72 5.46 -18.39
C ASN A 48 5.57 4.19 -18.48
N GLU A 49 6.34 3.84 -17.45
CA GLU A 49 7.07 2.57 -17.41
C GLU A 49 6.13 1.34 -17.39
N THR A 50 5.00 1.45 -16.68
CA THR A 50 3.97 0.39 -16.70
C THR A 50 3.34 0.24 -18.09
N ARG A 51 3.05 1.37 -18.76
CA ARG A 51 2.49 1.38 -20.14
C ARG A 51 3.48 0.80 -21.15
N LYS A 52 4.75 1.22 -21.10
CA LYS A 52 5.82 0.66 -21.94
C LYS A 52 5.95 -0.85 -21.80
N ALA A 53 5.84 -1.36 -20.56
CA ALA A 53 5.88 -2.79 -20.31
C ALA A 53 4.74 -3.57 -20.97
N LYS A 54 3.61 -2.90 -21.24
CA LYS A 54 2.45 -3.42 -21.97
C LYS A 54 2.53 -3.16 -23.49
N GLY A 55 3.59 -2.51 -23.98
CA GLY A 55 3.73 -2.12 -25.39
C GLY A 55 2.91 -0.88 -25.78
N GLU A 56 2.48 -0.08 -24.79
CA GLU A 56 1.70 1.13 -25.00
C GLU A 56 2.60 2.37 -25.06
N ASN A 57 2.14 3.42 -25.74
CA ASN A 57 2.81 4.72 -25.74
C ASN A 57 2.68 5.44 -24.39
N ASP A 58 3.57 6.40 -24.13
CA ASP A 58 3.48 7.27 -22.97
C ASP A 58 2.12 7.95 -22.91
N MET A 59 1.61 8.15 -21.68
CA MET A 59 0.33 8.84 -21.46
C MET A 59 0.45 10.32 -21.89
N PRO A 60 -0.48 10.84 -22.70
CA PRO A 60 -0.48 12.26 -23.06
C PRO A 60 -0.55 13.15 -21.83
N ALA A 61 0.16 14.28 -21.86
CA ALA A 61 0.25 15.19 -20.71
C ALA A 61 -1.13 15.70 -20.24
N LYS A 62 -2.06 15.92 -21.18
CA LYS A 62 -3.44 16.34 -20.89
C LYS A 62 -4.18 15.28 -20.06
N ASP A 63 -4.06 14.01 -20.46
CA ASP A 63 -4.75 12.90 -19.79
C ASP A 63 -4.12 12.64 -18.42
N MET A 64 -2.80 12.75 -18.30
CA MET A 64 -2.10 12.68 -17.03
C MET A 64 -2.58 13.74 -16.04
N LEU A 65 -2.68 15.00 -16.48
CA LEU A 65 -3.16 16.10 -15.64
C LEU A 65 -4.63 15.91 -15.23
N LYS A 66 -5.45 15.42 -16.13
CA LYS A 66 -6.85 15.08 -15.84
C LYS A 66 -6.92 14.00 -14.76
N MET A 67 -6.22 12.91 -14.95
CA MET A 67 -6.19 11.79 -14.00
C MET A 67 -5.65 12.20 -12.62
N LEU A 68 -4.59 13.02 -12.56
CA LEU A 68 -4.05 13.54 -11.30
C LEU A 68 -5.11 14.33 -10.52
N ARG A 69 -5.86 15.22 -11.19
CA ARG A 69 -6.92 16.01 -10.55
C ARG A 69 -8.05 15.13 -10.06
N GLU A 70 -8.58 14.25 -10.91
CA GLU A 70 -9.65 13.32 -10.56
C GLU A 70 -9.31 12.46 -9.35
N LYS A 71 -8.07 11.95 -9.26
CA LYS A 71 -7.64 11.15 -8.11
C LYS A 71 -7.39 12.00 -6.86
N CYS A 72 -6.93 13.24 -6.99
CA CYS A 72 -6.86 14.17 -5.86
C CYS A 72 -8.26 14.47 -5.31
N ASP A 73 -9.22 14.77 -6.18
CA ASP A 73 -10.61 15.05 -5.79
C ASP A 73 -11.26 13.80 -5.15
N LEU A 74 -11.03 12.61 -5.74
CA LEU A 74 -11.53 11.35 -5.20
C LEU A 74 -11.06 11.10 -3.76
N LEU A 75 -9.79 11.40 -3.47
CA LEU A 75 -9.14 11.09 -2.20
C LEU A 75 -9.08 12.28 -1.23
N ASP A 76 -9.68 13.41 -1.62
CA ASP A 76 -9.69 14.65 -0.81
C ASP A 76 -8.27 15.16 -0.48
N ILE A 77 -7.40 15.16 -1.51
CA ILE A 77 -5.99 15.56 -1.42
C ILE A 77 -5.80 16.93 -2.08
N ASP A 78 -5.21 17.88 -1.36
CA ASP A 78 -4.85 19.20 -1.92
C ASP A 78 -3.84 19.03 -3.07
N GLN A 79 -4.13 19.63 -4.22
CA GLN A 79 -3.26 19.57 -5.40
C GLN A 79 -1.85 20.12 -5.16
N LYS A 80 -1.64 20.99 -4.16
CA LYS A 80 -0.31 21.44 -3.73
C LYS A 80 0.61 20.29 -3.33
N PHE A 81 0.02 19.19 -2.88
CA PHE A 81 0.74 17.97 -2.55
C PHE A 81 1.54 17.39 -3.72
N LEU A 82 1.03 17.54 -4.95
CA LEU A 82 1.64 17.02 -6.17
C LEU A 82 2.99 17.66 -6.51
N SER A 83 3.23 18.89 -6.08
CA SER A 83 4.48 19.62 -6.31
C SER A 83 5.56 19.35 -5.26
N ARG A 84 5.21 18.73 -4.14
CA ARG A 84 6.17 18.38 -3.09
C ARG A 84 6.97 17.13 -3.48
N SER A 85 8.22 17.06 -3.02
CA SER A 85 9.05 15.86 -3.15
C SER A 85 8.42 14.67 -2.43
N ILE A 86 8.61 13.47 -2.99
CA ILE A 86 8.05 12.23 -2.43
C ILE A 86 8.46 12.07 -0.96
N ASN A 87 7.47 12.11 -0.09
CA ASN A 87 7.58 11.86 1.35
C ASN A 87 8.56 12.77 2.12
N GLU A 88 9.26 13.70 1.45
CA GLU A 88 10.23 14.60 2.07
C GLU A 88 9.50 15.60 2.98
N GLY A 89 9.81 15.53 4.29
CA GLY A 89 9.19 16.38 5.29
C GLY A 89 7.68 16.14 5.49
N PHE A 90 7.16 14.99 5.08
CA PHE A 90 5.78 14.61 5.31
C PHE A 90 5.61 14.03 6.71
N SER A 91 4.49 14.34 7.36
CA SER A 91 4.05 13.61 8.55
C SER A 91 3.73 12.16 8.21
N GLY A 92 3.63 11.28 9.22
CA GLY A 92 3.24 9.89 9.02
C GLY A 92 1.94 9.74 8.24
N GLY A 93 0.91 10.51 8.60
CA GLY A 93 -0.37 10.53 7.90
C GLY A 93 -0.27 11.02 6.45
N GLU A 94 0.55 12.06 6.17
CA GLU A 94 0.79 12.52 4.81
C GLU A 94 1.51 11.46 3.95
N LYS A 95 2.49 10.75 4.52
CA LYS A 95 3.19 9.64 3.84
C LYS A 95 2.21 8.53 3.44
N LYS A 96 1.32 8.13 4.34
CA LYS A 96 0.32 7.10 4.06
C LYS A 96 -0.73 7.57 3.05
N ARG A 97 -1.19 8.83 3.12
CA ARG A 97 -2.04 9.40 2.07
C ARG A 97 -1.36 9.40 0.71
N ASN A 98 -0.05 9.69 0.66
CA ASN A 98 0.71 9.63 -0.58
C ASN A 98 0.78 8.20 -1.15
N GLU A 99 0.92 7.18 -0.32
CA GLU A 99 0.86 5.78 -0.77
C GLU A 99 -0.51 5.41 -1.33
N ILE A 100 -1.60 5.81 -0.67
CA ILE A 100 -2.96 5.60 -1.20
C ILE A 100 -3.18 6.36 -2.51
N PHE A 101 -2.63 7.56 -2.64
CA PHE A 101 -2.64 8.31 -3.89
C PHE A 101 -1.89 7.58 -5.01
N GLN A 102 -0.69 7.04 -4.71
CA GLN A 102 0.06 6.22 -5.65
C GLN A 102 -0.73 4.97 -6.07
N MET A 103 -1.37 4.29 -5.12
CA MET A 103 -2.26 3.16 -5.40
C MET A 103 -3.41 3.56 -6.35
N ALA A 104 -4.05 4.71 -6.10
CA ALA A 104 -5.13 5.23 -6.95
C ALA A 104 -4.68 5.54 -8.38
N MET A 105 -3.46 6.07 -8.55
CA MET A 105 -2.89 6.41 -9.85
C MET A 105 -2.44 5.20 -10.64
N LEU A 106 -1.93 4.15 -9.96
CA LEU A 106 -1.39 2.95 -10.60
C LEU A 106 -2.44 1.89 -10.88
N GLU A 107 -3.62 1.98 -10.28
CA GLU A 107 -4.76 1.06 -10.44
C GLU A 107 -4.33 -0.42 -10.46
N PRO A 108 -3.71 -0.92 -9.38
CA PRO A 108 -3.17 -2.27 -9.34
C PRO A 108 -4.29 -3.31 -9.31
N LYS A 109 -4.00 -4.51 -9.83
CA LYS A 109 -4.85 -5.70 -9.65
C LYS A 109 -4.78 -6.26 -8.24
N LEU A 110 -3.61 -6.14 -7.60
CA LEU A 110 -3.36 -6.53 -6.21
C LEU A 110 -2.63 -5.41 -5.49
N ALA A 111 -3.22 -4.88 -4.43
CA ALA A 111 -2.55 -3.99 -3.49
C ALA A 111 -2.23 -4.73 -2.20
N ILE A 112 -0.97 -4.66 -1.75
CA ILE A 112 -0.51 -5.19 -0.47
C ILE A 112 -0.21 -4.00 0.43
N LEU A 113 -0.93 -3.88 1.53
CA LEU A 113 -0.81 -2.80 2.50
C LEU A 113 -0.18 -3.35 3.77
N ASP A 114 1.13 -3.07 3.95
CA ASP A 114 1.91 -3.59 5.06
C ASP A 114 1.92 -2.58 6.22
N GLU A 115 1.26 -2.94 7.33
CA GLU A 115 1.10 -2.13 8.55
C GLU A 115 0.79 -0.65 8.26
N THR A 116 -0.16 -0.41 7.35
CA THR A 116 -0.51 0.95 6.88
C THR A 116 -1.10 1.82 7.99
N ASP A 117 -1.53 1.23 9.08
CA ASP A 117 -2.06 1.85 10.30
C ASP A 117 -1.00 2.20 11.34
N SER A 118 0.24 1.74 11.18
CA SER A 118 1.31 1.98 12.15
C SER A 118 1.65 3.46 12.27
N GLY A 119 1.63 3.98 13.51
CA GLY A 119 1.98 5.37 13.80
C GLY A 119 0.96 6.42 13.35
N LEU A 120 -0.24 6.02 12.94
CA LEU A 120 -1.33 6.94 12.59
C LEU A 120 -2.20 7.28 13.80
N ASP A 121 -2.63 8.54 13.89
CA ASP A 121 -3.75 8.92 14.73
C ASP A 121 -5.08 8.45 14.13
N ILE A 122 -6.16 8.57 14.89
CA ILE A 122 -7.49 8.06 14.50
C ILE A 122 -8.00 8.74 13.22
N ASP A 123 -7.74 10.02 13.03
CA ASP A 123 -8.25 10.75 11.88
C ASP A 123 -7.47 10.40 10.61
N ALA A 124 -6.14 10.30 10.70
CA ALA A 124 -5.31 9.83 9.60
C ALA A 124 -5.67 8.39 9.20
N LEU A 125 -5.94 7.51 10.17
CA LEU A 125 -6.39 6.14 9.94
C LEU A 125 -7.71 6.10 9.15
N LYS A 126 -8.70 6.89 9.55
CA LYS A 126 -9.98 6.97 8.83
C LYS A 126 -9.82 7.44 7.39
N ILE A 127 -8.95 8.45 7.16
CA ILE A 127 -8.70 8.96 5.81
C ILE A 127 -8.07 7.89 4.93
N VAL A 128 -7.07 7.17 5.44
CA VAL A 128 -6.42 6.05 4.74
C VAL A 128 -7.45 4.96 4.42
N ALA A 129 -8.23 4.53 5.40
CA ALA A 129 -9.25 3.50 5.23
C ALA A 129 -10.33 3.91 4.22
N ASN A 130 -10.80 5.16 4.27
CA ASN A 130 -11.73 5.68 3.28
C ASN A 130 -11.14 5.68 1.87
N GLY A 131 -9.86 6.05 1.74
CA GLY A 131 -9.14 5.98 0.47
C GLY A 131 -9.11 4.55 -0.09
N VAL A 132 -8.74 3.57 0.72
CA VAL A 132 -8.75 2.15 0.34
C VAL A 132 -10.15 1.70 -0.10
N ASN A 133 -11.18 2.02 0.69
CA ASN A 133 -12.56 1.63 0.37
C ASN A 133 -13.07 2.24 -0.94
N LYS A 134 -12.67 3.48 -1.26
CA LYS A 134 -13.01 4.14 -2.54
C LYS A 134 -12.32 3.49 -3.75
N LEU A 135 -11.21 2.79 -3.53
CA LEU A 135 -10.41 2.13 -4.57
C LEU A 135 -10.73 0.65 -4.73
N LYS A 136 -11.46 0.04 -3.78
CA LYS A 136 -11.94 -1.35 -3.90
C LYS A 136 -12.91 -1.48 -5.06
N SER A 137 -12.75 -2.53 -5.86
CA SER A 137 -13.64 -2.89 -6.97
C SER A 137 -13.66 -4.42 -7.16
N GLU A 138 -14.54 -4.91 -8.03
CA GLU A 138 -14.58 -6.34 -8.41
C GLU A 138 -13.34 -6.77 -9.19
N ASP A 139 -12.62 -5.83 -9.80
CA ASP A 139 -11.46 -6.08 -10.65
C ASP A 139 -10.12 -6.06 -9.90
N ASN A 140 -10.11 -5.74 -8.59
CA ASN A 140 -8.91 -5.69 -7.79
C ASN A 140 -9.04 -6.41 -6.45
N ALA A 141 -7.90 -6.82 -5.90
CA ALA A 141 -7.79 -7.36 -4.55
C ALA A 141 -6.92 -6.46 -3.68
N VAL A 142 -7.31 -6.31 -2.41
CA VAL A 142 -6.54 -5.59 -1.41
C VAL A 142 -6.19 -6.56 -0.29
N MET A 143 -4.90 -6.80 -0.07
CA MET A 143 -4.37 -7.56 1.07
C MET A 143 -3.88 -6.56 2.12
N VAL A 144 -4.43 -6.62 3.31
CA VAL A 144 -4.02 -5.80 4.45
C VAL A 144 -3.27 -6.69 5.45
N ILE A 145 -2.04 -6.31 5.76
CA ILE A 145 -1.26 -6.93 6.84
C ILE A 145 -1.29 -5.97 8.01
N THR A 146 -1.87 -6.37 9.11
CA THR A 146 -1.97 -5.55 10.32
C THR A 146 -2.04 -6.44 11.56
N HIS A 147 -1.54 -5.92 12.66
CA HIS A 147 -1.72 -6.47 13.99
C HIS A 147 -2.69 -5.61 14.84
N TYR A 148 -3.24 -4.54 14.25
CA TYR A 148 -4.20 -3.65 14.87
C TYR A 148 -5.58 -3.82 14.27
N GLN A 149 -6.54 -4.14 15.10
CA GLN A 149 -7.92 -4.33 14.66
C GLN A 149 -8.61 -3.03 14.28
N ARG A 150 -8.18 -1.88 14.81
CA ARG A 150 -8.80 -0.58 14.52
C ARG A 150 -8.92 -0.28 13.01
N LEU A 151 -7.99 -0.79 12.20
CA LEU A 151 -8.06 -0.66 10.76
C LEU A 151 -9.22 -1.47 10.18
N LEU A 152 -9.48 -2.67 10.73
CA LEU A 152 -10.54 -3.58 10.27
C LEU A 152 -11.95 -3.07 10.61
N ASP A 153 -12.09 -2.16 11.57
CA ASP A 153 -13.35 -1.46 11.84
C ASP A 153 -13.74 -0.53 10.69
N HIS A 154 -12.76 -0.06 9.92
CA HIS A 154 -12.95 0.85 8.81
C HIS A 154 -12.82 0.18 7.44
N ILE A 155 -11.98 -0.86 7.32
CA ILE A 155 -11.81 -1.68 6.12
C ILE A 155 -12.31 -3.09 6.46
N VAL A 156 -13.60 -3.33 6.23
CA VAL A 156 -14.19 -4.65 6.53
C VAL A 156 -13.61 -5.68 5.56
N PRO A 157 -12.91 -6.71 6.06
CA PRO A 157 -12.34 -7.75 5.22
C PRO A 157 -13.39 -8.77 4.79
N ASP A 158 -13.24 -9.31 3.59
CA ASP A 158 -14.03 -10.46 3.12
C ASP A 158 -13.48 -11.77 3.71
N TYR A 159 -12.15 -11.84 3.85
CA TYR A 159 -11.42 -12.99 4.41
C TYR A 159 -10.37 -12.54 5.41
N VAL A 160 -10.21 -13.31 6.47
CA VAL A 160 -9.18 -13.11 7.51
C VAL A 160 -8.34 -14.37 7.61
N HIS A 161 -7.02 -14.21 7.57
CA HIS A 161 -6.06 -15.30 7.72
C HIS A 161 -5.12 -14.99 8.89
N VAL A 162 -4.98 -15.91 9.81
CA VAL A 162 -4.06 -15.79 10.93
C VAL A 162 -2.75 -16.48 10.57
N LEU A 163 -1.67 -15.69 10.53
CA LEU A 163 -0.32 -16.18 10.27
C LEU A 163 0.41 -16.36 11.60
N PHE A 164 0.92 -17.56 11.85
CA PHE A 164 1.73 -17.88 13.02
C PHE A 164 2.87 -18.82 12.62
N ASP A 165 4.09 -18.52 13.06
CA ASP A 165 5.30 -19.29 12.75
C ASP A 165 5.45 -19.65 11.26
N GLY A 166 5.20 -18.66 10.39
CA GLY A 166 5.31 -18.81 8.94
C GLY A 166 4.21 -19.62 8.25
N LYS A 167 3.14 -19.99 8.98
CA LYS A 167 2.03 -20.78 8.45
C LYS A 167 0.70 -20.07 8.69
N ILE A 168 -0.22 -20.20 7.73
CA ILE A 168 -1.62 -19.82 7.95
C ILE A 168 -2.25 -20.92 8.82
N VAL A 169 -2.56 -20.55 10.05
CA VAL A 169 -3.08 -21.49 11.07
C VAL A 169 -4.59 -21.46 11.21
N LYS A 170 -5.21 -20.35 10.83
CA LYS A 170 -6.67 -20.21 10.83
C LYS A 170 -7.11 -19.28 9.71
N SER A 171 -8.28 -19.56 9.13
CA SER A 171 -8.91 -18.73 8.13
C SER A 171 -10.40 -18.61 8.42
N GLY A 172 -10.98 -17.43 8.17
CA GLY A 172 -12.40 -17.18 8.40
C GLY A 172 -12.84 -15.88 7.75
N GLY A 173 -14.07 -15.47 8.01
CA GLY A 173 -14.62 -14.18 7.63
C GLY A 173 -14.26 -13.09 8.66
N LYS A 174 -14.95 -11.96 8.55
CA LYS A 174 -14.78 -10.81 9.46
C LYS A 174 -14.97 -11.15 10.94
N GLU A 175 -15.77 -12.17 11.25
CA GLU A 175 -16.03 -12.62 12.61
C GLU A 175 -14.76 -13.10 13.31
N LEU A 176 -13.83 -13.69 12.56
CA LEU A 176 -12.54 -14.12 13.09
C LEU A 176 -11.71 -12.94 13.60
N ALA A 177 -11.79 -11.78 12.95
CA ALA A 177 -11.11 -10.57 13.41
C ALA A 177 -11.65 -10.12 14.79
N PHE A 178 -12.96 -10.13 14.99
CA PHE A 178 -13.58 -9.79 16.27
C PHE A 178 -13.24 -10.81 17.38
N GLU A 179 -13.15 -12.09 17.03
CA GLU A 179 -12.74 -13.12 18.00
C GLU A 179 -11.30 -12.91 18.46
N LEU A 180 -10.39 -12.57 17.53
CA LEU A 180 -9.00 -12.28 17.84
C LEU A 180 -8.84 -11.07 18.75
N GLU A 181 -9.63 -10.02 18.55
CA GLU A 181 -9.64 -8.86 19.44
C GLU A 181 -10.08 -9.24 20.85
N LYS A 182 -11.18 -9.97 20.94
CA LYS A 182 -11.80 -10.31 22.23
C LYS A 182 -10.98 -11.31 23.04
N LYS A 183 -10.39 -12.31 22.38
CA LYS A 183 -9.73 -13.47 23.01
C LYS A 183 -8.21 -13.42 22.95
N GLY A 184 -7.64 -12.49 22.17
CA GLY A 184 -6.20 -12.49 21.83
C GLY A 184 -5.81 -13.65 20.92
N TYR A 185 -4.51 -14.00 20.88
CA TYR A 185 -3.99 -15.06 20.01
C TYR A 185 -3.73 -16.38 20.74
N ASP A 186 -3.81 -16.42 22.08
CA ASP A 186 -3.34 -17.57 22.86
C ASP A 186 -4.21 -18.82 22.65
N TRP A 187 -5.50 -18.66 22.47
CA TRP A 187 -6.41 -19.77 22.16
C TRP A 187 -6.09 -20.45 20.83
N ILE A 188 -5.59 -19.70 19.82
CA ILE A 188 -5.14 -20.30 18.56
C ILE A 188 -3.87 -21.11 18.75
N LYS A 189 -2.95 -20.65 19.60
CA LYS A 189 -1.74 -21.39 19.94
C LYS A 189 -2.03 -22.71 20.65
N GLU A 190 -3.13 -22.75 21.43
CA GLU A 190 -3.60 -23.98 22.09
C GLU A 190 -4.23 -24.96 21.10
N GLU A 191 -4.95 -24.48 20.08
CA GLU A 191 -5.52 -25.33 19.03
C GLU A 191 -4.46 -25.98 18.11
N ILE A 192 -3.25 -25.40 18.04
CA ILE A 192 -2.18 -25.85 17.13
C ILE A 192 -1.22 -26.85 17.82
N LYS A 193 -1.24 -26.97 19.15
CA LYS A 193 -0.47 -27.95 19.92
C LYS A 193 -1.07 -29.32 19.85
#